data_8e0c6c37a8c63fe3ec0bf25bc28a4ed3
#
_entry.id   8e0c6c37a8c63fe3ec0bf25bc28a4ed3
#
_cell.length_a   1.000
_cell.length_b   1.000
_cell.length_c   1.000
_cell.angle_alpha   90.00
_cell.angle_beta   90.00
_cell.angle_gamma   90.00
#
_symmetry.space_group_name_H-M   'P 1'
#
loop_
_entity.id
_entity.type
_entity.pdbx_description
1 polymer ?
#
loop_
_entity_poly.entity_id
_entity_poly.type
_entity_poly.pdbx_seq_one_letter_code
_entity_poly.pdbx_strand_id
1 'polypeptide(L)'
;MPFTPAHPAAILPLPRLMRRYGVPSALVISSFAPDLAYFLPLNAPRTRSHSVLGLFWFCIPIGAVAYLLFHLVLKRPLLSLLPDPLQRRAVHYASGNGLPAVHWASVAVSLFVGVCTHLAWDAFTHDNAPGVVALSFLRVDLFSIGNYHVYAYRVLQHSS
;
A
#
# COMPACT_ATOMS: atom_id res chain seq x y z
N MET A 1 12.46 -6.43 -6.65
CA MET A 1 11.56 -5.65 -5.78
C MET A 1 10.24 -5.57 -6.52
N PRO A 2 9.12 -5.85 -5.89
CA PRO A 2 7.81 -5.59 -6.49
C PRO A 2 7.64 -4.08 -6.72
N PHE A 3 6.82 -3.73 -7.69
CA PHE A 3 6.51 -2.33 -7.97
C PHE A 3 5.55 -1.82 -6.89
N THR A 4 6.10 -1.38 -5.76
CA THR A 4 5.35 -0.87 -4.60
C THR A 4 4.20 0.09 -4.94
N PRO A 5 4.30 1.00 -5.95
CA PRO A 5 3.19 1.87 -6.35
C PRO A 5 1.94 1.16 -6.87
N ALA A 6 2.00 -0.12 -7.16
CA ALA A 6 0.84 -0.89 -7.62
C ALA A 6 -0.10 -1.36 -6.49
N HIS A 7 0.39 -1.50 -5.27
CA HIS A 7 -0.43 -1.92 -4.13
C HIS A 7 -1.68 -1.05 -3.89
N PRO A 8 -1.67 0.28 -4.09
CA PRO A 8 -2.87 1.09 -4.04
C PRO A 8 -3.97 0.69 -5.02
N ALA A 9 -3.65 -0.01 -6.11
CA ALA A 9 -4.68 -0.47 -7.05
C ALA A 9 -5.66 -1.45 -6.40
N ALA A 10 -5.19 -2.31 -5.50
CA ALA A 10 -6.03 -3.22 -4.73
C ALA A 10 -7.00 -2.50 -3.77
N ILE A 11 -6.72 -1.24 -3.45
CA ILE A 11 -7.53 -0.43 -2.54
C ILE A 11 -8.68 0.27 -3.27
N LEU A 12 -8.60 0.50 -4.57
CA LEU A 12 -9.59 1.30 -5.32
C LEU A 12 -11.06 0.95 -5.05
N PRO A 13 -11.48 -0.32 -4.89
CA PRO A 13 -12.85 -0.66 -4.55
C PRO A 13 -13.20 -0.42 -3.09
N LEU A 14 -12.23 -0.40 -2.17
CA LEU A 14 -12.45 -0.39 -0.73
C LEU A 14 -13.12 0.89 -0.19
N PRO A 15 -12.79 2.13 -0.65
CA PRO A 15 -13.48 3.32 -0.19
C PRO A 15 -14.99 3.27 -0.43
N ARG A 16 -15.41 2.66 -1.56
CA ARG A 16 -16.84 2.47 -1.86
C ARG A 16 -17.47 1.41 -0.96
N LEU A 17 -16.76 0.33 -0.68
CA LEU A 17 -17.22 -0.77 0.19
C LEU A 17 -17.30 -0.33 1.65
N MET A 18 -16.31 0.41 2.14
CA MET A 18 -16.25 0.92 3.51
C MET A 18 -17.15 2.14 3.74
N ARG A 19 -17.72 2.72 2.66
CA ARG A 19 -18.63 3.88 2.71
C ARG A 19 -18.05 5.01 3.59
N ARG A 20 -18.84 5.44 4.60
CA ARG A 20 -18.45 6.53 5.52
C ARG A 20 -17.33 6.16 6.52
N TYR A 21 -17.01 4.90 6.67
CA TYR A 21 -15.98 4.45 7.62
C TYR A 21 -14.58 4.41 7.01
N GLY A 22 -14.47 4.38 5.68
CA GLY A 22 -13.18 4.34 5.00
C GLY A 22 -12.56 5.72 4.84
N VAL A 23 -11.28 5.85 5.19
CA VAL A 23 -10.46 7.04 4.95
C VAL A 23 -9.50 6.73 3.81
N PRO A 24 -9.79 7.20 2.56
CA PRO A 24 -9.02 6.80 1.37
C PRO A 24 -7.52 7.08 1.48
N SER A 25 -7.14 8.24 2.04
CA SER A 25 -5.73 8.59 2.22
C SER A 25 -5.01 7.66 3.20
N ALA A 26 -5.69 7.23 4.28
CA ALA A 26 -5.12 6.29 5.23
C ALA A 26 -4.96 4.90 4.60
N LEU A 27 -5.95 4.43 3.83
CA LEU A 27 -5.88 3.17 3.08
C LEU A 27 -4.68 3.15 2.12
N VAL A 28 -4.55 4.20 1.28
CA VAL A 28 -3.46 4.30 0.30
C VAL A 28 -2.11 4.38 1.00
N ILE A 29 -1.95 5.23 1.99
CA ILE A 29 -0.67 5.41 2.69
C ILE A 29 -0.24 4.12 3.38
N SER A 30 -1.17 3.44 4.05
CA SER A 30 -0.84 2.22 4.77
C SER A 30 -0.57 1.02 3.87
N SER A 31 -1.06 1.02 2.63
CA SER A 31 -0.67 -0.01 1.66
C SER A 31 0.80 0.06 1.23
N PHE A 32 1.49 1.16 1.50
CA PHE A 32 2.94 1.27 1.32
C PHE A 32 3.72 0.95 2.61
N ALA A 33 3.06 0.94 3.76
CA ALA A 33 3.72 0.89 5.06
C ALA A 33 4.69 -0.30 5.24
N PRO A 34 4.38 -1.55 4.82
CA PRO A 34 5.32 -2.66 4.93
C PRO A 34 6.63 -2.42 4.16
N ASP A 35 6.54 -1.76 3.00
CA ASP A 35 7.68 -1.48 2.12
C ASP A 35 8.48 -0.23 2.54
N LEU A 36 7.94 0.63 3.40
CA LEU A 36 8.67 1.81 3.89
C LEU A 36 9.98 1.43 4.59
N ALA A 37 10.08 0.21 5.13
CA ALA A 37 11.33 -0.32 5.68
C ALA A 37 12.51 -0.32 4.68
N TYR A 38 12.22 -0.39 3.37
CA TYR A 38 13.27 -0.37 2.34
C TYR A 38 13.76 1.04 2.00
N PHE A 39 12.92 2.03 2.20
CA PHE A 39 13.21 3.43 1.85
C PHE A 39 13.78 4.23 3.03
N LEU A 40 13.60 3.74 4.24
CA LEU A 40 14.09 4.37 5.45
C LEU A 40 15.34 3.63 5.94
N PRO A 41 16.34 4.32 6.50
CA PRO A 41 17.53 3.70 7.08
C PRO A 41 17.20 2.98 8.40
N LEU A 42 16.11 2.23 8.39
CA LEU A 42 15.66 1.41 9.50
C LEU A 42 16.18 0.00 9.25
N ASN A 43 17.04 -0.50 10.13
CA ASN A 43 17.53 -1.89 10.08
C ASN A 43 16.39 -2.89 10.41
N ALA A 44 15.26 -2.75 9.69
CA ALA A 44 14.11 -3.63 9.82
C ALA A 44 14.13 -4.65 8.69
N PRO A 45 14.50 -5.90 8.95
CA PRO A 45 14.47 -6.94 7.92
C PRO A 45 13.02 -7.15 7.45
N ARG A 46 12.84 -7.45 6.15
CA ARG A 46 11.55 -7.72 5.53
C ARG A 46 10.69 -8.70 6.35
N THR A 47 11.32 -9.74 6.88
CA THR A 47 10.65 -10.73 7.72
C THR A 47 9.91 -10.14 8.92
N ARG A 48 10.35 -8.99 9.42
CA ARG A 48 9.66 -8.28 10.51
C ARG A 48 8.54 -7.39 9.99
N SER A 49 8.77 -6.59 8.95
CA SER A 49 7.73 -5.68 8.42
C SER A 49 6.57 -6.42 7.75
N HIS A 50 6.81 -7.61 7.16
CA HIS A 50 5.80 -8.43 6.49
C HIS A 50 5.26 -9.58 7.37
N SER A 51 5.36 -9.46 8.69
CA SER A 51 4.79 -10.42 9.64
C SER A 51 3.52 -9.87 10.29
N VAL A 52 2.69 -10.77 10.83
CA VAL A 52 1.50 -10.38 11.61
C VAL A 52 1.88 -9.48 12.79
N LEU A 53 2.98 -9.78 13.48
CA LEU A 53 3.49 -8.93 14.55
C LEU A 53 3.97 -7.58 14.02
N GLY A 54 4.68 -7.58 12.88
CA GLY A 54 5.15 -6.37 12.21
C GLY A 54 4.03 -5.43 11.78
N LEU A 55 2.85 -5.98 11.46
CA LEU A 55 1.67 -5.18 11.16
C LEU A 55 1.36 -4.21 12.30
N PHE A 56 1.36 -4.67 13.55
CA PHE A 56 1.01 -3.84 14.70
C PHE A 56 2.19 -2.97 15.18
N TRP A 57 3.40 -3.51 15.24
CA TRP A 57 4.55 -2.80 15.81
C TRP A 57 5.28 -1.89 14.82
N PHE A 58 5.18 -2.16 13.54
CA PHE A 58 5.88 -1.39 12.52
C PHE A 58 4.91 -0.71 11.55
N CYS A 59 4.06 -1.48 10.85
CA CYS A 59 3.30 -0.94 9.73
C CYS A 59 2.22 0.06 10.16
N ILE A 60 1.47 -0.21 11.24
CA ILE A 60 0.45 0.74 11.72
C ILE A 60 1.11 2.01 12.28
N PRO A 61 2.12 1.96 13.16
CA PRO A 61 2.79 3.17 13.62
C PRO A 61 3.42 4.00 12.51
N ILE A 62 4.17 3.38 11.59
CA ILE A 62 4.80 4.11 10.48
C ILE A 62 3.76 4.65 9.50
N GLY A 63 2.70 3.91 9.25
CA GLY A 63 1.55 4.35 8.45
C GLY A 63 0.83 5.55 9.07
N ALA A 64 0.66 5.56 10.40
CA ALA A 64 0.10 6.69 11.12
C ALA A 64 0.99 7.94 11.02
N VAL A 65 2.30 7.79 11.20
CA VAL A 65 3.26 8.88 11.03
C VAL A 65 3.23 9.40 9.59
N ALA A 66 3.24 8.52 8.60
CA ALA A 66 3.16 8.90 7.18
C ALA A 66 1.82 9.61 6.85
N TYR A 67 0.71 9.17 7.44
CA TYR A 67 -0.60 9.81 7.31
C TYR A 67 -0.58 11.24 7.87
N LEU A 68 -0.03 11.44 9.06
CA LEU A 68 0.12 12.75 9.65
C LEU A 68 1.04 13.65 8.82
N LEU A 69 2.20 13.12 8.41
CA LEU A 69 3.16 13.84 7.56
C LEU A 69 2.51 14.27 6.23
N PHE A 70 1.75 13.37 5.59
CA PHE A 70 1.03 13.69 4.37
C PHE A 70 0.04 14.85 4.59
N HIS A 71 -0.82 14.76 5.58
CA HIS A 71 -1.88 15.75 5.78
C HIS A 71 -1.38 17.10 6.30
N LEU A 72 -0.36 17.09 7.15
CA LEU A 72 0.16 18.31 7.80
C LEU A 72 1.22 19.03 6.95
N VAL A 73 2.00 18.28 6.18
CA VAL A 73 3.17 18.83 5.48
C VAL A 73 3.09 18.65 3.96
N LEU A 74 2.89 17.42 3.47
CA LEU A 74 3.11 17.09 2.06
C LEU A 74 1.92 17.39 1.16
N LYS A 75 0.70 17.34 1.65
CA LYS A 75 -0.53 17.45 0.85
C LYS A 75 -0.57 18.73 0.00
N ARG A 76 -0.25 19.87 0.58
CA ARG A 76 -0.29 21.16 -0.13
C ARG A 76 0.80 21.30 -1.17
N PRO A 77 2.09 21.09 -0.85
CA PRO A 77 3.15 21.12 -1.85
C PRO A 77 2.89 20.15 -3.01
N LEU A 78 2.44 18.92 -2.72
CA LEU A 78 2.14 17.95 -3.78
C LEU A 78 1.00 18.41 -4.69
N LEU A 79 -0.04 19.03 -4.13
CA LEU A 79 -1.14 19.58 -4.92
C LEU A 79 -0.69 20.75 -5.79
N SER A 80 0.21 21.61 -5.31
CA SER A 80 0.73 22.74 -6.10
C SER A 80 1.64 22.32 -7.26
N LEU A 81 2.20 21.13 -7.21
CA LEU A 81 3.03 20.55 -8.29
C LEU A 81 2.21 19.85 -9.37
N LEU A 82 0.90 19.65 -9.16
CA LEU A 82 0.06 19.03 -10.17
C LEU A 82 -0.17 19.97 -11.36
N PRO A 83 -0.24 19.44 -12.59
CA PRO A 83 -0.72 20.21 -13.75
C PRO A 83 -2.12 20.79 -13.51
N ASP A 84 -2.39 21.97 -14.07
CA ASP A 84 -3.63 22.74 -13.84
C ASP A 84 -4.93 21.90 -13.90
N PRO A 85 -5.14 20.99 -14.90
CA PRO A 85 -6.37 20.22 -14.96
C PRO A 85 -6.57 19.29 -13.77
N LEU A 86 -5.48 18.71 -13.25
CA LEU A 86 -5.49 17.82 -12.08
C LEU A 86 -5.61 18.63 -10.79
N GLN A 87 -4.93 19.77 -10.71
CA GLN A 87 -4.99 20.66 -9.56
C GLN A 87 -6.43 21.15 -9.32
N ARG A 88 -7.13 21.59 -10.36
CA ARG A 88 -8.54 22.01 -10.28
C ARG A 88 -9.46 20.90 -9.76
N ARG A 89 -9.23 19.66 -10.14
CA ARG A 89 -10.01 18.50 -9.64
C ARG A 89 -9.65 18.15 -8.20
N ALA A 90 -8.41 18.35 -7.81
CA ALA A 90 -7.91 18.01 -6.49
C ALA A 90 -8.12 19.10 -5.44
N VAL A 91 -8.48 20.34 -5.84
CA VAL A 91 -8.64 21.48 -4.94
C VAL A 91 -9.68 21.23 -3.82
N HIS A 92 -10.72 20.48 -4.10
CA HIS A 92 -11.70 20.10 -3.08
C HIS A 92 -11.10 19.27 -1.94
N TYR A 93 -10.07 18.47 -2.25
CA TYR A 93 -9.34 17.68 -1.26
C TYR A 93 -8.30 18.52 -0.50
N ALA A 94 -7.94 19.70 -1.08
CA ALA A 94 -7.02 20.65 -0.47
C ALA A 94 -7.69 21.58 0.55
N SER A 95 -9.00 21.75 0.47
CA SER A 95 -9.80 22.77 1.17
C SER A 95 -9.87 22.62 2.70
N GLY A 96 -8.80 22.20 3.35
CA GLY A 96 -8.71 22.12 4.80
C GLY A 96 -7.27 22.30 5.26
N ASN A 97 -7.06 23.19 6.23
CA ASN A 97 -5.79 23.34 6.91
C ASN A 97 -5.68 22.24 7.95
N GLY A 98 -4.93 21.18 7.64
CA GLY A 98 -4.66 20.14 8.61
C GLY A 98 -5.35 18.81 8.34
N LEU A 99 -5.63 18.08 9.40
CA LEU A 99 -6.24 16.76 9.35
C LEU A 99 -7.69 16.84 8.90
N PRO A 100 -8.16 15.90 8.07
CA PRO A 100 -9.58 15.83 7.74
C PRO A 100 -10.42 15.61 9.02
N ALA A 101 -11.64 16.15 9.04
CA ALA A 101 -12.58 15.91 10.12
C ALA A 101 -13.12 14.48 10.05
N VAL A 102 -12.32 13.52 10.53
CA VAL A 102 -12.64 12.10 10.56
C VAL A 102 -12.46 11.54 11.96
N HIS A 103 -13.22 10.49 12.26
CA HIS A 103 -13.01 9.76 13.50
C HIS A 103 -11.68 9.00 13.45
N TRP A 104 -10.84 9.12 14.47
CA TRP A 104 -9.56 8.43 14.56
C TRP A 104 -9.70 6.90 14.49
N ALA A 105 -10.83 6.36 14.96
CA ALA A 105 -11.15 4.94 14.79
C ALA A 105 -11.25 4.56 13.31
N SER A 106 -11.84 5.41 12.46
CA SER A 106 -11.91 5.19 11.01
C SER A 106 -10.52 5.24 10.36
N VAL A 107 -9.65 6.14 10.83
CA VAL A 107 -8.25 6.18 10.38
C VAL A 107 -7.54 4.90 10.76
N ALA A 108 -7.64 4.46 12.02
CA ALA A 108 -6.99 3.24 12.49
C ALA A 108 -7.46 1.98 11.73
N VAL A 109 -8.77 1.84 11.52
CA VAL A 109 -9.34 0.75 10.71
C VAL A 109 -8.83 0.82 9.27
N SER A 110 -8.75 2.01 8.68
CA SER A 110 -8.27 2.19 7.31
C SER A 110 -6.78 1.85 7.19
N LEU A 111 -5.97 2.26 8.17
CA LEU A 111 -4.55 1.88 8.23
C LEU A 111 -4.39 0.36 8.32
N PHE A 112 -5.15 -0.28 9.20
CA PHE A 112 -5.12 -1.74 9.35
C PHE A 112 -5.51 -2.44 8.04
N VAL A 113 -6.63 -2.05 7.43
CA VAL A 113 -7.11 -2.65 6.18
C VAL A 113 -6.11 -2.45 5.04
N GLY A 114 -5.51 -1.26 4.90
CA GLY A 114 -4.52 -1.00 3.86
C GLY A 114 -3.26 -1.86 4.01
N VAL A 115 -2.77 -2.07 5.24
CA VAL A 115 -1.66 -3.01 5.49
C VAL A 115 -2.07 -4.45 5.14
N CYS A 116 -3.29 -4.86 5.55
CA CYS A 116 -3.78 -6.21 5.25
C CYS A 116 -3.88 -6.47 3.74
N THR A 117 -4.32 -5.48 2.93
CA THR A 117 -4.36 -5.63 1.46
C THR A 117 -2.97 -5.81 0.87
N HIS A 118 -1.97 -5.09 1.36
CA HIS A 118 -0.58 -5.27 0.93
C HIS A 118 -0.08 -6.69 1.24
N LEU A 119 -0.20 -7.13 2.49
CA LEU A 119 0.27 -8.46 2.90
C LEU A 119 -0.49 -9.58 2.18
N ALA A 120 -1.81 -9.39 1.95
CA ALA A 120 -2.60 -10.34 1.19
C ALA A 120 -2.12 -10.43 -0.27
N TRP A 121 -1.82 -9.31 -0.92
CA TRP A 121 -1.29 -9.30 -2.28
C TRP A 121 0.08 -9.97 -2.35
N ASP A 122 0.97 -9.65 -1.44
CA ASP A 122 2.30 -10.26 -1.34
C ASP A 122 2.25 -11.77 -1.16
N ALA A 123 1.22 -12.28 -0.46
CA ALA A 123 1.01 -13.72 -0.30
C ALA A 123 0.82 -14.47 -1.63
N PHE A 124 0.37 -13.80 -2.69
CA PHE A 124 0.13 -14.40 -4.01
C PHE A 124 1.18 -14.01 -5.08
N THR A 125 2.06 -13.07 -4.78
CA THR A 125 2.98 -12.49 -5.77
C THR A 125 4.45 -12.70 -5.45
N HIS A 126 4.79 -13.26 -4.29
CA HIS A 126 6.17 -13.50 -3.90
C HIS A 126 6.53 -14.98 -3.90
N ASP A 127 7.78 -15.26 -4.29
CA ASP A 127 8.32 -16.62 -4.24
C ASP A 127 8.23 -17.20 -2.83
N ASN A 128 7.83 -18.48 -2.74
CA ASN A 128 7.62 -19.20 -1.49
C ASN A 128 6.58 -18.55 -0.52
N ALA A 129 5.81 -17.57 -0.96
CA ALA A 129 4.73 -17.02 -0.17
C ALA A 129 3.57 -18.02 -0.02
N PRO A 130 2.80 -17.97 1.09
CA PRO A 130 1.79 -18.97 1.39
C PRO A 130 0.77 -19.20 0.27
N GLY A 131 0.29 -18.14 -0.38
CA GLY A 131 -0.66 -18.24 -1.49
C GLY A 131 -0.05 -18.87 -2.74
N VAL A 132 1.22 -18.56 -3.05
CA VAL A 132 1.94 -19.17 -4.18
C VAL A 132 2.22 -20.64 -3.91
N VAL A 133 2.47 -21.03 -2.65
CA VAL A 133 2.65 -22.42 -2.26
C VAL A 133 1.32 -23.20 -2.33
N ALA A 134 0.23 -22.58 -1.87
CA ALA A 134 -1.08 -23.21 -1.83
C ALA A 134 -1.72 -23.38 -3.22
N LEU A 135 -1.43 -22.45 -4.15
CA LEU A 135 -2.04 -22.41 -5.47
C LEU A 135 -1.01 -22.83 -6.55
N SER A 136 -1.00 -24.12 -6.89
CA SER A 136 -0.02 -24.71 -7.83
C SER A 136 0.02 -24.01 -9.20
N PHE A 137 -1.10 -23.45 -9.68
CA PHE A 137 -1.14 -22.74 -10.96
C PHE A 137 -0.28 -21.45 -10.95
N LEU A 138 -0.02 -20.84 -9.80
CA LEU A 138 0.87 -19.68 -9.69
C LEU A 138 2.34 -20.04 -9.90
N ARG A 139 2.70 -21.30 -9.74
CA ARG A 139 4.06 -21.85 -9.98
C ARG A 139 4.25 -22.41 -11.38
N VAL A 140 3.26 -22.25 -12.25
CA VAL A 140 3.40 -22.67 -13.66
C VAL A 140 4.44 -21.77 -14.33
N ASP A 141 5.43 -22.41 -14.97
CA ASP A 141 6.38 -21.72 -15.84
C ASP A 141 5.66 -21.36 -17.13
N LEU A 142 5.45 -20.08 -17.37
CA LEU A 142 4.74 -19.57 -18.53
C LEU A 142 5.65 -19.51 -19.77
N PHE A 143 6.89 -19.11 -19.56
CA PHE A 143 7.95 -19.10 -20.57
C PHE A 143 9.30 -18.89 -19.92
N SER A 144 10.36 -19.28 -20.66
CA SER A 144 11.75 -19.08 -20.21
C SER A 144 12.55 -18.30 -21.26
N ILE A 145 13.42 -17.40 -20.78
CA ILE A 145 14.36 -16.65 -21.62
C ILE A 145 15.76 -17.00 -21.12
N GLY A 146 16.44 -17.87 -21.87
CA GLY A 146 17.71 -18.45 -21.43
C GLY A 146 17.52 -19.27 -20.14
N ASN A 147 18.28 -18.94 -19.09
CA ASN A 147 18.17 -19.60 -17.78
C ASN A 147 17.16 -18.93 -16.83
N TYR A 148 16.40 -17.92 -17.30
CA TYR A 148 15.43 -17.20 -16.50
C TYR A 148 14.02 -17.72 -16.75
N HIS A 149 13.40 -18.30 -15.72
CA HIS A 149 12.03 -18.81 -15.77
C HIS A 149 11.03 -17.76 -15.28
N VAL A 150 9.98 -17.52 -16.08
CA VAL A 150 8.91 -16.60 -15.76
C VAL A 150 7.68 -17.37 -15.30
N TYR A 151 7.47 -17.38 -14.00
CA TYR A 151 6.33 -18.03 -13.35
C TYR A 151 5.10 -17.11 -13.33
N ALA A 152 3.90 -17.70 -13.25
CA ALA A 152 2.64 -16.96 -13.23
C ALA A 152 2.58 -15.92 -12.09
N TYR A 153 3.07 -16.25 -10.89
CA TYR A 153 3.13 -15.30 -9.77
C TYR A 153 4.02 -14.08 -10.06
N ARG A 154 5.10 -14.25 -10.85
CA ARG A 154 5.96 -13.12 -11.24
C ARG A 154 5.26 -12.18 -12.20
N VAL A 155 4.44 -12.72 -13.11
CA VAL A 155 3.62 -11.87 -14.00
C VAL A 155 2.63 -11.06 -13.18
N LEU A 156 1.94 -11.67 -12.21
CA LEU A 156 1.06 -10.93 -11.28
C LEU A 156 1.84 -9.85 -10.51
N GLN A 157 3.05 -10.15 -10.05
CA GLN A 157 3.90 -9.20 -9.32
C GLN A 157 4.28 -7.97 -10.15
N HIS A 158 4.46 -8.12 -11.46
CA HIS A 158 4.90 -7.03 -12.34
C HIS A 158 3.75 -6.33 -13.07
N SER A 159 2.57 -6.95 -13.10
CA SER A 159 1.37 -6.40 -13.75
C SER A 159 0.47 -5.58 -12.80
N SER A 160 0.77 -5.62 -11.52
CA SER A 160 0.02 -4.91 -10.47
C SER A 160 0.60 -3.56 -10.10
#